data_d6a52fcee237a85b9001a369023b972a
#
_entry.id   d6a52fcee237a85b9001a369023b972a
#
_cell.length_a   1.000
_cell.length_b   1.000
_cell.length_c   1.000
_cell.angle_alpha   90.00
_cell.angle_beta   90.00
_cell.angle_gamma   90.00
#
_symmetry.space_group_name_H-M   'P 1'
#
loop_
_entity.id
_entity.type
_entity.pdbx_description
1 polymer ?
#
loop_
_entity_poly.entity_id
_entity_poly.type
_entity_poly.pdbx_seq_one_letter_code
_entity_poly.pdbx_strand_id
1 'polypeptide(L)'
;GKLPWAQLLQPAIDLADKGFPVSARLNQLLKAEKFLAANDADAKAYFYQANGEAVPVGHLLKNPEYAAVLRLIAAQGPAGLNQGEVAQAMVKKVQGHANKGSLSLSDLKNYRARERTPLCFGYTARKQSYEICGMPPPSSRSLTIAQILGILAHTDAERFGLDQGALNADWLYRYGEASRLAFADRNQYIGDPDFVKAPAGSW
;
A
#
# COMPACT_ATOMS: atom_id res chain seq x y z
N GLY A 1 22.88 -1.54 7.04
CA GLY A 1 23.05 -2.67 6.11
C GLY A 1 24.52 -2.89 5.76
N LYS A 2 24.84 -4.02 5.16
CA LYS A 2 26.22 -4.36 4.76
C LYS A 2 26.56 -3.97 3.31
N LEU A 3 25.55 -3.75 2.47
CA LEU A 3 25.73 -3.41 1.07
C LEU A 3 25.63 -1.90 0.84
N PRO A 4 26.41 -1.34 -0.10
CA PRO A 4 26.27 0.05 -0.53
C PRO A 4 24.87 0.32 -1.09
N TRP A 5 24.36 1.52 -0.83
CA TRP A 5 23.01 1.93 -1.25
C TRP A 5 22.76 1.73 -2.75
N ALA A 6 23.68 2.17 -3.60
CA ALA A 6 23.54 2.04 -5.04
C ALA A 6 23.43 0.57 -5.49
N GLN A 7 24.17 -0.33 -4.84
CA GLN A 7 24.13 -1.75 -5.15
C GLN A 7 22.76 -2.39 -4.85
N LEU A 8 22.04 -1.89 -3.83
CA LEU A 8 20.70 -2.37 -3.50
C LEU A 8 19.67 -2.03 -4.59
N LEU A 9 19.89 -0.96 -5.35
CA LEU A 9 18.99 -0.53 -6.43
C LEU A 9 19.33 -1.16 -7.78
N GLN A 10 20.55 -1.70 -7.96
CA GLN A 10 21.00 -2.23 -9.24
C GLN A 10 20.09 -3.29 -9.85
N PRO A 11 19.56 -4.29 -9.11
CA PRO A 11 18.62 -5.28 -9.68
C PRO A 11 17.35 -4.63 -10.25
N ALA A 12 16.81 -3.62 -9.58
CA ALA A 12 15.62 -2.90 -10.05
C ALA A 12 15.91 -2.05 -11.30
N ILE A 13 17.09 -1.41 -11.34
CA ILE A 13 17.57 -0.68 -12.52
C ILE A 13 17.68 -1.62 -13.72
N ASP A 14 18.29 -2.79 -13.51
CA ASP A 14 18.46 -3.79 -14.57
C ASP A 14 17.12 -4.29 -15.12
N LEU A 15 16.15 -4.57 -14.23
CA LEU A 15 14.80 -4.98 -14.64
C LEU A 15 14.07 -3.88 -15.43
N ALA A 16 14.22 -2.63 -15.02
CA ALA A 16 13.59 -1.51 -15.73
C ALA A 16 14.24 -1.29 -17.12
N ASP A 17 15.56 -1.37 -17.24
CA ASP A 17 16.28 -1.18 -18.51
C ASP A 17 16.15 -2.36 -19.46
N LYS A 18 16.46 -3.57 -18.96
CA LYS A 18 16.51 -4.78 -19.78
C LYS A 18 15.12 -5.35 -20.02
N GLY A 19 14.19 -5.03 -19.12
CA GLY A 19 12.83 -5.51 -19.12
C GLY A 19 12.64 -6.80 -18.34
N PHE A 20 11.39 -7.10 -18.08
CA PHE A 20 10.94 -8.35 -17.47
C PHE A 20 9.75 -8.92 -18.25
N PRO A 21 9.58 -10.23 -18.31
CA PRO A 21 8.45 -10.84 -19.00
C PRO A 21 7.16 -10.59 -18.23
N VAL A 22 6.13 -10.13 -18.92
CA VAL A 22 4.79 -9.95 -18.33
C VAL A 22 4.27 -11.29 -17.82
N SER A 23 3.93 -11.34 -16.55
CA SER A 23 3.36 -12.53 -15.92
C SER A 23 1.89 -12.73 -16.28
N ALA A 24 1.38 -13.96 -16.14
CA ALA A 24 -0.06 -14.24 -16.30
C ALA A 24 -0.91 -13.37 -15.36
N ARG A 25 -0.43 -13.13 -14.13
CA ARG A 25 -1.11 -12.28 -13.15
C ARG A 25 -1.21 -10.82 -13.63
N LEU A 26 -0.09 -10.25 -14.11
CA LEU A 26 -0.09 -8.88 -14.63
C LEU A 26 -1.02 -8.74 -15.84
N ASN A 27 -0.95 -9.64 -16.82
CA ASN A 27 -1.83 -9.65 -17.96
C ASN A 27 -3.32 -9.72 -17.56
N GLN A 28 -3.66 -10.59 -16.59
CA GLN A 28 -5.03 -10.70 -16.08
C GLN A 28 -5.50 -9.40 -15.42
N LEU A 29 -4.67 -8.76 -14.63
CA LEU A 29 -5.00 -7.49 -13.98
C LEU A 29 -5.20 -6.37 -15.01
N LEU A 30 -4.33 -6.27 -16.02
CA LEU A 30 -4.46 -5.29 -17.09
C LEU A 30 -5.73 -5.50 -17.94
N LYS A 31 -6.15 -6.75 -18.16
CA LYS A 31 -7.43 -7.05 -18.83
C LYS A 31 -8.65 -6.63 -18.01
N ALA A 32 -8.56 -6.72 -16.70
CA ALA A 32 -9.64 -6.29 -15.79
C ALA A 32 -9.66 -4.76 -15.58
N GLU A 33 -8.50 -4.11 -15.70
CA GLU A 33 -8.33 -2.67 -15.49
C GLU A 33 -8.73 -1.90 -16.76
N LYS A 34 -9.85 -1.16 -16.68
CA LYS A 34 -10.37 -0.39 -17.82
C LYS A 34 -10.17 1.11 -17.66
N PHE A 35 -9.93 1.58 -16.44
CA PHE A 35 -9.81 3.00 -16.16
C PHE A 35 -8.47 3.57 -16.67
N LEU A 36 -7.37 2.91 -16.40
CA LEU A 36 -6.04 3.35 -16.84
C LEU A 36 -5.94 3.42 -18.37
N ALA A 37 -6.43 2.40 -19.06
CA ALA A 37 -6.44 2.37 -20.52
C ALA A 37 -7.25 3.51 -21.14
N ALA A 38 -8.33 3.96 -20.47
CA ALA A 38 -9.21 4.99 -20.97
C ALA A 38 -8.75 6.41 -20.61
N ASN A 39 -8.07 6.61 -19.48
CA ASN A 39 -7.88 7.93 -18.88
C ASN A 39 -6.41 8.37 -18.72
N ASP A 40 -5.45 7.47 -18.93
CA ASP A 40 -4.01 7.81 -18.86
C ASP A 40 -3.29 7.34 -20.13
N ALA A 41 -2.88 8.31 -20.95
CA ALA A 41 -2.21 8.04 -22.22
C ALA A 41 -0.84 7.35 -22.04
N ASP A 42 -0.10 7.70 -20.99
CA ASP A 42 1.20 7.12 -20.71
C ASP A 42 1.06 5.66 -20.26
N ALA A 43 0.11 5.39 -19.36
CA ALA A 43 -0.22 4.04 -18.94
C ALA A 43 -0.75 3.18 -20.09
N LYS A 44 -1.57 3.78 -20.97
CA LYS A 44 -2.06 3.10 -22.18
C LYS A 44 -0.90 2.72 -23.11
N ALA A 45 0.01 3.65 -23.36
CA ALA A 45 1.16 3.39 -24.24
C ALA A 45 2.10 2.33 -23.67
N TYR A 46 2.21 2.24 -22.35
CA TYR A 46 3.13 1.33 -21.67
C TYR A 46 2.56 -0.08 -21.48
N PHE A 47 1.27 -0.21 -21.14
CA PHE A 47 0.66 -1.49 -20.74
C PHE A 47 -0.25 -2.12 -21.79
N TYR A 48 -0.58 -1.40 -22.86
CA TYR A 48 -1.55 -1.87 -23.84
C TYR A 48 -0.98 -1.78 -25.25
N GLN A 49 -1.44 -2.67 -26.12
CA GLN A 49 -1.10 -2.70 -27.53
C GLN A 49 -1.91 -1.64 -28.30
N ALA A 50 -1.55 -1.39 -29.57
CA ALA A 50 -2.24 -0.41 -30.41
C ALA A 50 -3.74 -0.73 -30.62
N ASN A 51 -4.12 -2.01 -30.57
CA ASN A 51 -5.50 -2.47 -30.63
C ASN A 51 -6.28 -2.29 -29.31
N GLY A 52 -5.63 -1.77 -28.24
CA GLY A 52 -6.23 -1.58 -26.91
C GLY A 52 -6.23 -2.83 -26.03
N GLU A 53 -5.67 -3.95 -26.49
CA GLU A 53 -5.52 -5.13 -25.65
C GLU A 53 -4.33 -5.03 -24.72
N ALA A 54 -4.43 -5.65 -23.53
CA ALA A 54 -3.32 -5.74 -22.60
C ALA A 54 -2.12 -6.46 -23.23
N VAL A 55 -0.90 -6.01 -22.96
CA VAL A 55 0.32 -6.70 -23.40
C VAL A 55 0.28 -8.19 -23.01
N PRO A 56 0.65 -9.11 -23.91
CA PRO A 56 0.50 -10.54 -23.69
C PRO A 56 1.49 -11.06 -22.63
N VAL A 57 1.16 -12.20 -22.05
CA VAL A 57 2.09 -12.96 -21.18
C VAL A 57 3.40 -13.23 -21.94
N GLY A 58 4.53 -12.98 -21.28
CA GLY A 58 5.85 -13.12 -21.89
C GLY A 58 6.34 -11.90 -22.66
N HIS A 59 5.50 -10.89 -22.90
CA HIS A 59 5.96 -9.63 -23.48
C HIS A 59 7.04 -9.00 -22.61
N LEU A 60 8.15 -8.57 -23.21
CA LEU A 60 9.25 -7.94 -22.48
C LEU A 60 8.94 -6.48 -22.23
N LEU A 61 8.52 -6.16 -21.02
CA LEU A 61 8.13 -4.80 -20.60
C LEU A 61 9.36 -4.05 -20.08
N LYS A 62 9.70 -2.93 -20.69
CA LYS A 62 10.87 -2.08 -20.35
C LYS A 62 10.42 -0.69 -19.95
N ASN A 63 11.13 -0.09 -19.01
CA ASN A 63 10.90 1.30 -18.61
C ASN A 63 12.25 2.01 -18.35
N PRO A 64 12.96 2.45 -19.40
CA PRO A 64 14.26 3.12 -19.27
C PRO A 64 14.15 4.46 -18.53
N GLU A 65 13.02 5.16 -18.60
CA GLU A 65 12.80 6.40 -17.85
C GLU A 65 12.74 6.12 -16.34
N TYR A 66 12.06 5.05 -15.93
CA TYR A 66 12.07 4.63 -14.54
C TYR A 66 13.45 4.17 -14.08
N ALA A 67 14.21 3.49 -14.94
CA ALA A 67 15.61 3.15 -14.65
C ALA A 67 16.47 4.40 -14.43
N ALA A 68 16.24 5.47 -15.19
CA ALA A 68 16.93 6.75 -14.98
C ALA A 68 16.59 7.37 -13.61
N VAL A 69 15.31 7.34 -13.21
CA VAL A 69 14.90 7.79 -11.86
C VAL A 69 15.57 6.97 -10.76
N LEU A 70 15.61 5.64 -10.91
CA LEU A 70 16.28 4.76 -9.95
C LEU A 70 17.79 5.05 -9.85
N ARG A 71 18.46 5.38 -10.95
CA ARG A 71 19.88 5.81 -10.95
C ARG A 71 20.07 7.14 -10.21
N LEU A 72 19.16 8.10 -10.37
CA LEU A 72 19.20 9.34 -9.58
C LEU A 72 19.08 9.06 -8.09
N ILE A 73 18.15 8.17 -7.70
CA ILE A 73 17.99 7.77 -6.32
C ILE A 73 19.23 7.01 -5.82
N ALA A 74 19.83 6.16 -6.64
CA ALA A 74 21.06 5.45 -6.31
C ALA A 74 22.25 6.40 -6.04
N ALA A 75 22.35 7.47 -6.82
CA ALA A 75 23.42 8.45 -6.74
C ALA A 75 23.19 9.51 -5.65
N GLN A 76 21.96 9.95 -5.45
CA GLN A 76 21.62 11.13 -4.63
C GLN A 76 20.78 10.80 -3.39
N GLY A 77 20.46 9.53 -3.18
CA GLY A 77 19.53 9.13 -2.13
C GLY A 77 18.13 9.73 -2.34
N PRO A 78 17.41 10.08 -1.26
CA PRO A 78 16.06 10.65 -1.36
C PRO A 78 15.97 11.94 -2.19
N ALA A 79 17.05 12.71 -2.28
CA ALA A 79 17.09 13.95 -3.05
C ALA A 79 16.84 13.71 -4.55
N GLY A 80 17.28 12.56 -5.09
CA GLY A 80 17.04 12.16 -6.48
C GLY A 80 15.54 12.00 -6.84
N LEU A 81 14.67 11.78 -5.84
CA LEU A 81 13.22 11.74 -6.02
C LEU A 81 12.53 13.04 -5.59
N ASN A 82 12.94 13.58 -4.43
CA ASN A 82 12.22 14.64 -3.75
C ASN A 82 12.60 16.05 -4.21
N GLN A 83 13.59 16.17 -5.09
CA GLN A 83 14.10 17.45 -5.60
C GLN A 83 14.38 17.37 -7.09
N GLY A 84 14.67 18.52 -7.72
CA GLY A 84 15.05 18.58 -9.11
C GLY A 84 13.94 18.22 -10.10
N GLU A 85 14.33 17.70 -11.25
CA GLU A 85 13.43 17.45 -12.38
C GLU A 85 12.35 16.40 -12.09
N VAL A 86 12.69 15.33 -11.35
CA VAL A 86 11.72 14.28 -10.99
C VAL A 86 10.61 14.86 -10.11
N ALA A 87 10.97 15.62 -9.07
CA ALA A 87 9.99 16.27 -8.21
C ALA A 87 9.10 17.26 -8.99
N GLN A 88 9.69 18.04 -9.89
CA GLN A 88 8.96 18.98 -10.75
C GLN A 88 7.97 18.24 -11.67
N ALA A 89 8.39 17.13 -12.28
CA ALA A 89 7.54 16.30 -13.13
C ALA A 89 6.37 15.71 -12.34
N MET A 90 6.61 15.20 -11.14
CA MET A 90 5.57 14.67 -10.25
C MET A 90 4.53 15.75 -9.91
N VAL A 91 4.96 16.91 -9.45
CA VAL A 91 4.07 18.04 -9.11
C VAL A 91 3.29 18.49 -10.34
N LYS A 92 3.95 18.65 -11.48
CA LYS A 92 3.29 19.01 -12.75
C LYS A 92 2.21 18.01 -13.16
N LYS A 93 2.47 16.71 -13.05
CA LYS A 93 1.49 15.65 -13.40
C LYS A 93 0.28 15.71 -12.45
N VAL A 94 0.51 15.85 -11.14
CA VAL A 94 -0.56 15.92 -10.12
C VAL A 94 -1.41 17.17 -10.28
N GLN A 95 -0.78 18.34 -10.43
CA GLN A 95 -1.49 19.62 -10.54
C GLN A 95 -2.10 19.85 -11.94
N GLY A 96 -1.57 19.17 -12.96
CA GLY A 96 -2.09 19.24 -14.33
C GLY A 96 -3.26 18.29 -14.62
N HIS A 97 -3.61 17.40 -13.69
CA HIS A 97 -4.71 16.46 -13.85
C HIS A 97 -6.07 17.18 -13.85
N ALA A 98 -7.07 16.64 -14.55
CA ALA A 98 -8.42 17.21 -14.58
C ALA A 98 -9.04 17.32 -13.17
N ASN A 99 -8.81 16.32 -12.32
CA ASN A 99 -9.06 16.38 -10.88
C ASN A 99 -7.73 16.67 -10.18
N LYS A 100 -7.41 17.94 -9.99
CA LYS A 100 -6.10 18.40 -9.50
C LYS A 100 -5.86 17.99 -8.06
N GLY A 101 -4.66 17.45 -7.80
CA GLY A 101 -4.17 17.27 -6.44
C GLY A 101 -3.40 18.51 -5.94
N SER A 102 -3.15 18.55 -4.63
CA SER A 102 -2.48 19.66 -3.95
C SER A 102 -0.97 19.48 -3.74
N LEU A 103 -0.38 18.38 -4.21
CA LEU A 103 1.05 18.11 -4.03
C LEU A 103 1.90 19.27 -4.54
N SER A 104 2.86 19.71 -3.72
CA SER A 104 3.78 20.81 -4.03
C SER A 104 5.25 20.37 -3.92
N LEU A 105 6.15 21.15 -4.48
CA LEU A 105 7.60 20.93 -4.32
C LEU A 105 8.06 21.06 -2.87
N SER A 106 7.38 21.90 -2.08
CA SER A 106 7.68 22.04 -0.66
C SER A 106 7.32 20.79 0.14
N ASP A 107 6.22 20.10 -0.20
CA ASP A 107 5.84 18.85 0.43
C ASP A 107 6.91 17.77 0.20
N LEU A 108 7.36 17.61 -1.04
CA LEU A 108 8.41 16.66 -1.39
C LEU A 108 9.73 17.00 -0.70
N LYS A 109 10.18 18.27 -0.75
CA LYS A 109 11.43 18.73 -0.14
C LYS A 109 11.45 18.57 1.37
N ASN A 110 10.31 18.84 2.03
CA ASN A 110 10.19 18.85 3.48
C ASN A 110 9.81 17.49 4.05
N TYR A 111 9.48 16.52 3.21
CA TYR A 111 9.14 15.18 3.69
C TYR A 111 10.28 14.58 4.53
N ARG A 112 9.93 14.03 5.67
CA ARG A 112 10.83 13.29 6.57
C ARG A 112 10.12 12.04 7.04
N ALA A 113 10.81 10.91 6.94
CA ALA A 113 10.33 9.69 7.56
C ALA A 113 10.20 9.87 9.08
N ARG A 114 9.10 9.40 9.66
CA ARG A 114 8.83 9.46 11.09
C ARG A 114 8.98 8.08 11.70
N GLU A 115 9.81 7.97 12.71
CA GLU A 115 9.85 6.78 13.56
C GLU A 115 8.63 6.81 14.49
N ARG A 116 7.94 5.67 14.62
CA ARG A 116 6.77 5.55 15.48
C ARG A 116 6.86 4.27 16.31
N THR A 117 6.45 4.36 17.56
CA THR A 117 6.37 3.20 18.45
C THR A 117 5.26 2.26 17.98
N PRO A 118 5.50 0.95 17.85
CA PRO A 118 4.46 -0.01 17.52
C PRO A 118 3.29 0.05 18.51
N LEU A 119 2.07 -0.12 18.01
CA LEU A 119 0.90 -0.31 18.86
C LEU A 119 0.78 -1.78 19.22
N CYS A 120 0.86 -2.08 20.53
CA CYS A 120 0.75 -3.44 21.06
C CYS A 120 -0.47 -3.57 21.96
N PHE A 121 -1.13 -4.75 21.92
CA PHE A 121 -2.25 -5.07 22.80
C PHE A 121 -2.26 -6.56 23.13
N GLY A 122 -2.78 -6.86 24.35
CA GLY A 122 -2.95 -8.25 24.80
C GLY A 122 -4.18 -8.89 24.17
N TYR A 123 -4.07 -10.16 23.80
CA TYR A 123 -5.16 -10.99 23.32
C TYR A 123 -5.06 -12.39 23.89
N THR A 124 -6.17 -12.94 24.36
CA THR A 124 -6.21 -14.30 24.89
C THR A 124 -7.10 -15.16 24.00
N ALA A 125 -6.57 -16.29 23.54
CA ALA A 125 -7.32 -17.29 22.80
C ALA A 125 -6.97 -18.69 23.29
N ARG A 126 -7.97 -19.55 23.48
CA ARG A 126 -7.79 -20.95 23.93
C ARG A 126 -6.92 -21.06 25.18
N LYS A 127 -7.11 -20.17 26.17
CA LYS A 127 -6.34 -20.08 27.42
C LYS A 127 -4.86 -19.72 27.25
N GLN A 128 -4.44 -19.29 26.07
CA GLN A 128 -3.09 -18.79 25.80
C GLN A 128 -3.15 -17.29 25.56
N SER A 129 -2.27 -16.54 26.24
CA SER A 129 -2.13 -15.10 26.08
C SER A 129 -1.10 -14.78 25.01
N TYR A 130 -1.39 -13.78 24.19
CA TYR A 130 -0.55 -13.25 23.12
C TYR A 130 -0.41 -11.75 23.31
N GLU A 131 0.75 -11.22 22.96
CA GLU A 131 0.93 -9.79 22.70
C GLU A 131 0.97 -9.59 21.18
N ILE A 132 0.05 -8.78 20.66
CA ILE A 132 -0.07 -8.50 19.23
C ILE A 132 0.40 -7.07 18.99
N CYS A 133 1.46 -6.91 18.20
CA CYS A 133 2.05 -5.62 17.86
C CYS A 133 1.95 -5.36 16.36
N GLY A 134 1.78 -4.11 15.99
CA GLY A 134 1.82 -3.72 14.58
C GLY A 134 1.90 -2.22 14.38
N MET A 135 1.72 -1.78 13.13
CA MET A 135 1.91 -0.40 12.75
C MET A 135 0.86 0.52 13.39
N PRO A 136 1.31 1.60 14.08
CA PRO A 136 0.42 2.60 14.63
C PRO A 136 -0.12 3.55 13.54
N PRO A 137 -1.02 4.48 13.86
CA PRO A 137 -1.40 5.55 12.94
C PRO A 137 -0.17 6.30 12.37
N PRO A 138 -0.25 6.72 11.11
CA PRO A 138 -1.44 6.78 10.23
C PRO A 138 -1.91 5.44 9.66
N SER A 139 -1.19 4.34 9.91
CA SER A 139 -1.71 3.01 9.56
C SER A 139 -2.84 2.61 10.50
N SER A 140 -3.95 2.19 9.94
CA SER A 140 -5.09 1.71 10.73
C SER A 140 -4.97 0.24 11.16
N ARG A 141 -3.97 -0.50 10.66
CA ARG A 141 -3.93 -1.97 10.77
C ARG A 141 -4.01 -2.49 12.19
N SER A 142 -3.09 -2.08 13.06
CA SER A 142 -3.08 -2.60 14.44
C SER A 142 -4.32 -2.23 15.20
N LEU A 143 -4.80 -0.99 15.06
CA LEU A 143 -6.00 -0.53 15.73
C LEU A 143 -7.23 -1.29 15.25
N THR A 144 -7.41 -1.41 13.93
CA THR A 144 -8.53 -2.16 13.36
C THR A 144 -8.52 -3.63 13.79
N ILE A 145 -7.34 -4.27 13.80
CA ILE A 145 -7.19 -5.64 14.29
C ILE A 145 -7.52 -5.72 15.78
N ALA A 146 -7.04 -4.77 16.60
CA ALA A 146 -7.33 -4.72 18.03
C ALA A 146 -8.84 -4.59 18.30
N GLN A 147 -9.51 -3.71 17.56
CA GLN A 147 -10.97 -3.55 17.66
C GLN A 147 -11.73 -4.81 17.25
N ILE A 148 -11.37 -5.44 16.11
CA ILE A 148 -12.01 -6.68 15.67
C ILE A 148 -11.85 -7.78 16.73
N LEU A 149 -10.62 -8.01 17.19
CA LEU A 149 -10.34 -9.03 18.19
C LEU A 149 -10.99 -8.70 19.55
N GLY A 150 -10.97 -7.43 19.94
CA GLY A 150 -11.64 -6.96 21.15
C GLY A 150 -13.16 -7.19 21.10
N ILE A 151 -13.82 -6.85 20.01
CA ILE A 151 -15.26 -7.11 19.82
C ILE A 151 -15.53 -8.62 19.86
N LEU A 152 -14.73 -9.42 19.14
CA LEU A 152 -14.89 -10.88 19.14
C LEU A 152 -14.70 -11.50 20.53
N ALA A 153 -13.81 -10.95 21.36
CA ALA A 153 -13.59 -11.41 22.72
C ALA A 153 -14.82 -11.22 23.64
N HIS A 154 -15.73 -10.30 23.30
CA HIS A 154 -17.01 -10.10 24.00
C HIS A 154 -18.15 -10.95 23.43
N THR A 155 -17.86 -11.83 22.49
CA THR A 155 -18.82 -12.75 21.89
C THR A 155 -18.46 -14.20 22.25
N ASP A 156 -19.29 -15.13 21.83
CA ASP A 156 -19.01 -16.57 21.94
C ASP A 156 -18.27 -17.13 20.70
N ALA A 157 -17.57 -16.27 19.94
CA ALA A 157 -16.89 -16.65 18.70
C ALA A 157 -15.88 -17.79 18.89
N GLU A 158 -15.25 -17.91 20.06
CA GLU A 158 -14.30 -18.99 20.37
C GLU A 158 -14.94 -20.40 20.40
N ARG A 159 -16.27 -20.49 20.51
CA ARG A 159 -17.01 -21.77 20.45
C ARG A 159 -17.06 -22.35 19.03
N PHE A 160 -16.87 -21.50 18.01
CA PHE A 160 -16.94 -21.87 16.61
C PHE A 160 -15.53 -22.11 16.07
N GLY A 161 -15.24 -23.35 15.75
CA GLY A 161 -13.96 -23.72 15.13
C GLY A 161 -14.07 -23.85 13.62
N LEU A 162 -13.18 -24.65 13.06
CA LEU A 162 -13.29 -25.10 11.67
C LEU A 162 -14.34 -26.22 11.62
N ASP A 163 -15.24 -26.13 10.65
CA ASP A 163 -16.19 -27.19 10.32
C ASP A 163 -15.65 -27.94 9.09
N GLN A 164 -15.28 -29.20 9.27
CA GLN A 164 -14.66 -30.03 8.23
C GLN A 164 -13.49 -29.37 7.50
N GLY A 165 -12.69 -28.56 8.22
CA GLY A 165 -11.57 -27.84 7.65
C GLY A 165 -11.91 -26.48 6.98
N ALA A 166 -13.18 -26.12 6.93
CA ALA A 166 -13.67 -24.83 6.49
C ALA A 166 -14.03 -23.90 7.67
N LEU A 167 -14.07 -22.60 7.42
CA LEU A 167 -14.55 -21.64 8.42
C LEU A 167 -16.04 -21.82 8.67
N ASN A 168 -16.41 -21.89 9.95
CA ASN A 168 -17.81 -21.99 10.37
C ASN A 168 -18.58 -20.71 9.99
N ALA A 169 -19.82 -20.84 9.52
CA ALA A 169 -20.65 -19.71 9.07
C ALA A 169 -20.96 -18.71 10.20
N ASP A 170 -21.22 -19.19 11.42
CA ASP A 170 -21.49 -18.33 12.57
C ASP A 170 -20.23 -17.52 12.97
N TRP A 171 -19.05 -18.13 12.87
CA TRP A 171 -17.80 -17.42 13.08
C TRP A 171 -17.60 -16.34 12.02
N LEU A 172 -17.82 -16.66 10.74
CA LEU A 172 -17.70 -15.70 9.63
C LEU A 172 -18.65 -14.52 9.80
N TYR A 173 -19.89 -14.79 10.23
CA TYR A 173 -20.85 -13.73 10.51
C TYR A 173 -20.36 -12.78 11.61
N ARG A 174 -19.92 -13.31 12.76
CA ARG A 174 -19.40 -12.48 13.86
C ARG A 174 -18.16 -11.69 13.47
N TYR A 175 -17.24 -12.34 12.76
CA TYR A 175 -16.06 -11.68 12.23
C TYR A 175 -16.43 -10.56 11.24
N GLY A 176 -17.39 -10.80 10.38
CA GLY A 176 -17.91 -9.80 9.43
C GLY A 176 -18.49 -8.58 10.15
N GLU A 177 -19.35 -8.79 11.16
CA GLU A 177 -19.97 -7.71 11.94
C GLU A 177 -18.91 -6.93 12.75
N ALA A 178 -18.00 -7.62 13.43
CA ALA A 178 -16.89 -6.98 14.14
C ALA A 178 -16.03 -6.15 13.19
N SER A 179 -15.74 -6.67 12.00
CA SER A 179 -14.99 -5.97 10.97
C SER A 179 -15.72 -4.71 10.48
N ARG A 180 -17.03 -4.79 10.24
CA ARG A 180 -17.85 -3.63 9.82
C ARG A 180 -17.80 -2.50 10.83
N LEU A 181 -17.93 -2.81 12.12
CA LEU A 181 -17.84 -1.82 13.21
C LEU A 181 -16.44 -1.19 13.27
N ALA A 182 -15.39 -2.01 13.27
CA ALA A 182 -14.00 -1.53 13.29
C ALA A 182 -13.66 -0.66 12.08
N PHE A 183 -14.17 -1.00 10.89
CA PHE A 183 -13.96 -0.20 9.69
C PHE A 183 -14.81 1.09 9.67
N ALA A 184 -15.97 1.11 10.30
CA ALA A 184 -16.75 2.34 10.48
C ALA A 184 -15.96 3.35 11.33
N ASP A 185 -15.44 2.93 12.48
CA ASP A 185 -14.57 3.74 13.32
C ASP A 185 -13.30 4.19 12.58
N ARG A 186 -12.65 3.26 11.91
CA ARG A 186 -11.48 3.55 11.10
C ARG A 186 -11.73 4.68 10.11
N ASN A 187 -12.82 4.62 9.39
CA ASN A 187 -13.13 5.61 8.36
C ASN A 187 -13.46 6.99 8.94
N GLN A 188 -13.97 7.03 10.16
CA GLN A 188 -14.35 8.27 10.83
C GLN A 188 -13.18 8.93 11.57
N TYR A 189 -12.28 8.15 12.18
CA TYR A 189 -11.38 8.68 13.21
C TYR A 189 -9.89 8.45 12.92
N ILE A 190 -9.52 7.57 11.99
CA ILE A 190 -8.10 7.27 11.76
C ILE A 190 -7.53 8.16 10.67
N GLY A 191 -6.55 8.97 11.06
CA GLY A 191 -5.77 9.82 10.19
C GLY A 191 -4.31 9.89 10.65
N ASP A 192 -3.52 10.76 10.04
CA ASP A 192 -2.16 11.00 10.48
C ASP A 192 -2.18 11.80 11.80
N PRO A 193 -1.62 11.25 12.90
CA PRO A 193 -1.63 11.89 14.22
C PRO A 193 -0.83 13.19 14.28
N ASP A 194 0.01 13.48 13.28
CA ASP A 194 0.66 14.78 13.16
C ASP A 194 -0.33 15.90 12.77
N PHE A 195 -1.50 15.52 12.21
CA PHE A 195 -2.53 16.48 11.72
C PHE A 195 -3.89 16.27 12.38
N VAL A 196 -4.23 15.05 12.79
CA VAL A 196 -5.55 14.69 13.32
C VAL A 196 -5.40 14.03 14.67
N LYS A 197 -6.11 14.55 15.68
CA LYS A 197 -6.18 13.90 16.99
C LYS A 197 -7.29 12.85 16.96
N ALA A 198 -6.93 11.61 17.27
CA ALA A 198 -7.91 10.58 17.54
C ALA A 198 -8.66 10.85 18.84
N PRO A 199 -9.92 10.38 19.00
CA PRO A 199 -10.67 10.48 20.26
C PRO A 199 -9.88 9.88 21.42
N ALA A 200 -10.04 10.44 22.62
CA ALA A 200 -9.44 9.90 23.83
C ALA A 200 -9.92 8.46 24.07
N GLY A 201 -9.00 7.56 24.39
CA GLY A 201 -9.34 6.13 24.61
C GLY A 201 -9.45 5.30 23.34
N SER A 202 -9.04 5.83 22.18
CA SER A 202 -9.04 5.09 20.92
C SER A 202 -7.92 4.03 20.81
N TRP A 203 -7.00 4.01 21.77
CA TRP A 203 -5.85 3.07 21.86
C TRP A 203 -5.68 2.52 23.26
#